data_997b1ba8edf9b0a260ba510331b37f8a
#
_entry.id   997b1ba8edf9b0a260ba510331b37f8a
#
_cell.length_a   1.000
_cell.length_b   1.000
_cell.length_c   1.000
_cell.angle_alpha   90.00
_cell.angle_beta   90.00
_cell.angle_gamma   90.00
#
_symmetry.space_group_name_H-M   'P 1'
#
loop_
_entity.id
_entity.type
_entity.pdbx_description
1 polymer ?
#
loop_
_entity_poly.entity_id
_entity_poly.type
_entity_poly.pdbx_seq_one_letter_code
_entity_poly.pdbx_strand_id
1 'polypeptide(L)'
;DVLGTDSDVTSRRIEEEIDKKLLRESIAKLNKREKCIMELRFGFTTGDEKTQKEVADMLGISQSYISRLEKKIIGKMKKEISSKIGWN
;
A
#
# COMPACT_ATOMS: atom_id res chain seq x y z
N ASP A 1 17.58 -19.85 1.66
CA ASP A 1 18.71 -20.54 1.36
C ASP A 1 19.91 -19.69 0.95
N VAL A 2 21.07 -20.15 1.27
CA VAL A 2 22.30 -19.43 1.02
C VAL A 2 22.61 -19.35 -0.46
N LEU A 3 22.26 -20.38 -1.16
CA LEU A 3 22.50 -20.45 -2.58
C LEU A 3 21.69 -19.38 -3.29
N GLY A 4 22.29 -18.70 -4.20
CA GLY A 4 21.60 -17.67 -4.93
C GLY A 4 21.37 -16.40 -4.16
N THR A 5 22.07 -16.21 -3.05
CA THR A 5 21.91 -15.03 -2.24
C THR A 5 22.06 -13.74 -3.05
N ASP A 6 23.12 -13.68 -3.84
CA ASP A 6 23.39 -12.48 -4.64
C ASP A 6 22.32 -12.28 -5.70
N SER A 7 21.94 -13.36 -6.38
CA SER A 7 20.89 -13.29 -7.38
C SER A 7 19.56 -12.90 -6.76
N ASP A 8 19.23 -13.52 -5.63
CA ASP A 8 17.98 -13.24 -4.95
C ASP A 8 17.91 -11.79 -4.49
N VAL A 9 19.00 -11.26 -3.97
CA VAL A 9 19.05 -9.88 -3.52
C VAL A 9 18.83 -8.94 -4.69
N THR A 10 19.46 -9.19 -5.82
CA THR A 10 19.31 -8.37 -7.01
C THR A 10 17.89 -8.43 -7.54
N SER A 11 17.35 -9.64 -7.65
CA SER A 11 15.97 -9.82 -8.11
C SER A 11 14.99 -9.14 -7.18
N ARG A 12 15.24 -9.27 -5.88
CA ARG A 12 14.35 -8.66 -4.89
C ARG A 12 14.33 -7.15 -5.00
N ARG A 13 15.49 -6.54 -5.26
CA ARG A 13 15.55 -5.08 -5.46
C ARG A 13 14.74 -4.63 -6.66
N ILE A 14 14.86 -5.35 -7.75
CA ILE A 14 14.11 -5.03 -8.97
C ILE A 14 12.63 -5.17 -8.70
N GLU A 15 12.22 -6.24 -8.04
CA GLU A 15 10.83 -6.47 -7.71
C GLU A 15 10.31 -5.37 -6.79
N GLU A 16 11.09 -4.97 -5.79
CA GLU A 16 10.69 -3.91 -4.87
C GLU A 16 10.50 -2.57 -5.59
N GLU A 17 11.37 -2.26 -6.52
CA GLU A 17 11.24 -1.02 -7.31
C GLU A 17 9.98 -1.03 -8.17
N ILE A 18 9.71 -2.15 -8.81
CA ILE A 18 8.49 -2.30 -9.61
C ILE A 18 7.26 -2.21 -8.72
N ASP A 19 7.30 -2.88 -7.57
CA ASP A 19 6.18 -2.87 -6.64
C ASP A 19 5.90 -1.46 -6.13
N LYS A 20 6.92 -0.70 -5.82
CA LYS A 20 6.76 0.68 -5.37
C LYS A 20 6.11 1.55 -6.43
N LYS A 21 6.54 1.39 -7.67
CA LYS A 21 5.97 2.15 -8.78
C LYS A 21 4.50 1.81 -8.98
N LEU A 22 4.18 0.50 -9.00
CA LEU A 22 2.80 0.06 -9.15
C LEU A 22 1.94 0.52 -7.99
N LEU A 23 2.49 0.49 -6.79
CA LEU A 23 1.79 0.95 -5.60
C LEU A 23 1.46 2.42 -5.70
N ARG A 24 2.41 3.25 -6.11
CA ARG A 24 2.18 4.68 -6.29
C ARG A 24 1.11 4.96 -7.34
N GLU A 25 1.15 4.21 -8.42
CA GLU A 25 0.16 4.36 -9.48
C GLU A 25 -1.23 3.96 -9.00
N SER A 26 -1.31 2.89 -8.21
CA SER A 26 -2.58 2.45 -7.64
C SER A 26 -3.13 3.49 -6.68
N ILE A 27 -2.27 4.05 -5.84
CA ILE A 27 -2.66 5.09 -4.89
C ILE A 27 -3.15 6.33 -5.62
N ALA A 28 -2.51 6.68 -6.72
CA ALA A 28 -2.89 7.85 -7.49
C ALA A 28 -4.32 7.76 -8.02
N LYS A 29 -4.84 6.55 -8.18
CA LYS A 29 -6.21 6.34 -8.66
C LYS A 29 -7.26 6.35 -7.58
N LEU A 30 -6.84 6.38 -6.31
CA LEU A 30 -7.77 6.43 -5.20
C LEU A 30 -8.37 7.84 -5.07
N ASN A 31 -9.54 7.94 -4.41
CA ASN A 31 -10.10 9.24 -4.14
C ASN A 31 -9.32 9.92 -3.01
N LYS A 32 -9.61 11.19 -2.75
CA LYS A 32 -8.88 11.97 -1.75
C LYS A 32 -8.90 11.35 -0.37
N ARG A 33 -10.05 10.84 0.04
CA ARG A 33 -10.22 10.25 1.36
C ARG A 33 -9.39 8.98 1.49
N GLU A 34 -9.45 8.13 0.48
CA GLU A 34 -8.70 6.89 0.47
C GLU A 34 -7.19 7.17 0.47
N LYS A 35 -6.76 8.13 -0.33
CA LYS A 35 -5.35 8.54 -0.34
C LYS A 35 -4.89 9.02 1.02
N CYS A 36 -5.70 9.83 1.68
CA CYS A 36 -5.39 10.38 2.99
C CYS A 36 -5.20 9.25 4.00
N ILE A 37 -6.11 8.29 4.01
CA ILE A 37 -6.04 7.17 4.93
C ILE A 37 -4.77 6.35 4.68
N MET A 38 -4.46 6.05 3.44
CA MET A 38 -3.27 5.27 3.11
C MET A 38 -1.99 6.03 3.44
N GLU A 39 -1.97 7.33 3.18
CA GLU A 39 -0.83 8.17 3.56
C GLU A 39 -0.59 8.15 5.06
N LEU A 40 -1.65 8.30 5.84
CA LEU A 40 -1.53 8.30 7.30
C LEU A 40 -1.11 6.93 7.82
N ARG A 41 -1.66 5.87 7.24
CA ARG A 41 -1.36 4.52 7.70
C ARG A 41 0.04 4.07 7.35
N PHE A 42 0.50 4.35 6.15
CA PHE A 42 1.76 3.78 5.65
C PHE A 42 2.86 4.81 5.44
N GLY A 43 2.54 6.08 5.56
CA GLY A 43 3.54 7.13 5.52
C GLY A 43 4.36 7.20 4.24
N PHE A 44 3.73 7.04 3.10
CA PHE A 44 4.44 7.03 1.83
C PHE A 44 5.23 8.31 1.57
N THR A 45 4.69 9.44 1.97
CA THR A 45 5.31 10.73 1.75
C THR A 45 6.18 11.16 2.93
N THR A 46 5.66 10.95 4.15
CA THR A 46 6.32 11.44 5.37
C THR A 46 7.25 10.41 6.00
N GLY A 47 7.08 9.14 5.66
CA GLY A 47 7.82 8.08 6.30
C GLY A 47 7.32 7.74 7.70
N ASP A 48 6.21 8.31 8.11
CA ASP A 48 5.65 8.15 9.45
C ASP A 48 4.38 7.32 9.41
N GLU A 49 4.48 6.06 9.81
CA GLU A 49 3.34 5.14 9.84
C GLU A 49 2.52 5.34 11.09
N LYS A 50 1.20 5.32 10.94
CA LYS A 50 0.28 5.44 12.06
C LYS A 50 -0.58 4.19 12.17
N THR A 51 -1.01 3.88 13.38
CA THR A 51 -1.90 2.73 13.60
C THR A 51 -3.31 3.08 13.14
N GLN A 52 -4.13 2.05 12.96
CA GLN A 52 -5.54 2.27 12.61
C GLN A 52 -6.24 3.13 13.65
N LYS A 53 -5.92 2.89 14.92
CA LYS A 53 -6.52 3.67 16.00
C LYS A 53 -6.13 5.14 15.92
N GLU A 54 -4.85 5.41 15.67
CA GLU A 54 -4.37 6.77 15.53
C GLU A 54 -5.04 7.50 14.38
N VAL A 55 -5.16 6.83 13.24
CA VAL A 55 -5.84 7.40 12.09
C VAL A 55 -7.31 7.66 12.37
N ALA A 56 -7.96 6.70 13.02
CA ALA A 56 -9.36 6.85 13.40
C ALA A 56 -9.56 8.06 14.33
N ASP A 57 -8.69 8.20 15.32
CA ASP A 57 -8.74 9.32 16.25
C ASP A 57 -8.52 10.64 15.53
N MET A 58 -7.56 10.69 14.63
CA MET A 58 -7.25 11.90 13.86
C MET A 58 -8.41 12.34 12.98
N LEU A 59 -9.11 11.39 12.40
CA LEU A 59 -10.20 11.68 11.47
C LEU A 59 -11.57 11.72 12.15
N GLY A 60 -11.65 11.38 13.43
CA GLY A 60 -12.90 11.41 14.17
C GLY A 60 -13.88 10.32 13.76
N ILE A 61 -13.37 9.17 13.34
CA ILE A 61 -14.19 8.04 12.94
C ILE A 61 -13.76 6.79 13.71
N SER A 62 -14.54 5.72 13.60
CA SER A 62 -14.24 4.51 14.35
C SER A 62 -13.10 3.72 13.73
N GLN A 63 -12.38 2.99 14.58
CA GLN A 63 -11.30 2.12 14.12
C GLN A 63 -11.86 0.99 13.24
N SER A 64 -13.03 0.48 13.57
CA SER A 64 -13.70 -0.54 12.76
C SER A 64 -13.95 -0.06 11.34
N TYR A 65 -14.34 1.19 11.21
CA TYR A 65 -14.58 1.78 9.90
C TYR A 65 -13.28 1.89 9.12
N ILE A 66 -12.20 2.34 9.77
CA ILE A 66 -10.88 2.42 9.15
C ILE A 66 -10.44 1.04 8.67
N SER A 67 -10.64 0.02 9.51
CA SER A 67 -10.28 -1.34 9.15
C SER A 67 -11.01 -1.82 7.89
N ARG A 68 -12.30 -1.55 7.81
CA ARG A 68 -13.09 -1.92 6.64
C ARG A 68 -12.66 -1.14 5.39
N LEU A 69 -12.40 0.15 5.56
CA LEU A 69 -11.93 0.98 4.45
C LEU A 69 -10.57 0.50 3.94
N GLU A 70 -9.66 0.16 4.84
CA GLU A 70 -8.35 -0.35 4.43
C GLU A 70 -8.47 -1.62 3.59
N LYS A 71 -9.31 -2.55 4.02
CA LYS A 71 -9.52 -3.77 3.26
C LYS A 71 -10.05 -3.48 1.87
N LYS A 72 -10.99 -2.56 1.79
CA LYS A 72 -11.58 -2.17 0.51
C LYS A 72 -10.55 -1.51 -0.40
N ILE A 73 -9.77 -0.61 0.17
CA ILE A 73 -8.72 0.12 -0.57
C ILE A 73 -7.67 -0.87 -1.07
N ILE A 74 -7.21 -1.76 -0.20
CA ILE A 74 -6.20 -2.76 -0.56
C ILE A 74 -6.73 -3.67 -1.66
N GLY A 75 -8.01 -4.03 -1.59
CA GLY A 75 -8.64 -4.81 -2.64
C GLY A 75 -8.61 -4.10 -3.99
N LYS A 76 -8.92 -2.81 -4.00
CA LYS A 76 -8.85 -2.01 -5.21
C LYS A 76 -7.43 -1.95 -5.75
N MET A 77 -6.45 -1.75 -4.87
CA MET A 77 -5.06 -1.66 -5.27
C MET A 77 -4.56 -2.97 -5.85
N LYS A 78 -4.89 -4.09 -5.21
CA LYS A 78 -4.53 -5.41 -5.72
C LYS A 78 -5.09 -5.66 -7.11
N LYS A 79 -6.34 -5.30 -7.31
CA LYS A 79 -7.00 -5.47 -8.60
C LYS A 79 -6.31 -4.64 -9.66
N GLU A 80 -5.97 -3.41 -9.34
CA GLU A 80 -5.29 -2.52 -10.26
C GLU A 80 -3.90 -3.05 -10.63
N ILE A 81 -3.15 -3.49 -9.65
CA ILE A 81 -1.82 -4.04 -9.85
C ILE A 81 -1.88 -5.32 -10.69
N SER A 82 -2.81 -6.20 -10.37
CA SER A 82 -2.99 -7.44 -11.12
C SER A 82 -3.31 -7.17 -12.59
N SER A 83 -4.12 -6.16 -12.83
CA SER A 83 -4.47 -5.76 -14.19
C SER A 83 -3.24 -5.31 -14.97
N LYS A 84 -2.36 -4.53 -14.32
CA LYS A 84 -1.17 -4.00 -14.98
C LYS A 84 -0.12 -5.04 -15.28
N ILE A 85 0.03 -6.03 -14.41
CA ILE A 85 1.04 -7.07 -14.61
C ILE A 85 0.47 -8.33 -15.27
N GLY A 86 -0.81 -8.30 -15.64
CA GLY A 86 -1.42 -9.39 -16.39
C GLY A 86 -1.77 -10.62 -15.56
N TRP A 87 -1.85 -10.49 -14.28
CA TRP A 87 -2.30 -11.57 -13.42
C TRP A 87 -3.81 -11.63 -13.40
N ASN A 88 -4.33 -12.84 -13.34
CA ASN A 88 -5.77 -13.05 -13.22
C ASN A 88 -6.15 -13.47 -11.82
#